data_97cd12aff0ac9993a4ab277c8c2897ca
#
_entry.id   97cd12aff0ac9993a4ab277c8c2897ca
#
_cell.length_a   1.000
_cell.length_b   1.000
_cell.length_c   1.000
_cell.angle_alpha   90.00
_cell.angle_beta   90.00
_cell.angle_gamma   90.00
#
_symmetry.space_group_name_H-M   'P 1'
#
loop_
_entity.id
_entity.type
_entity.pdbx_description
1 polymer ?
#
loop_
_entity_poly.entity_id
_entity_poly.type
_entity_poly.pdbx_seq_one_letter_code
_entity_poly.pdbx_strand_id
1 'polypeptide(L)' 'MYFIGEIPNEACKISLYKWNNKYFVKFETPDLEQTFKISEMDVVGEGDVREMMTDEFIQKVVKRFEEMYEDLSKAMNPY' A
#
# COMPACT_ATOMS: atom_id res chain seq x y z
N MET A 1 -4.49 -9.33 13.47
CA MET A 1 -3.86 -9.14 12.16
C MET A 1 -2.43 -9.64 12.22
N TYR A 2 -2.05 -10.46 11.27
CA TYR A 2 -0.73 -11.14 11.28
C TYR A 2 0.22 -10.43 10.32
N PHE A 3 1.32 -9.90 10.85
CA PHE A 3 2.36 -9.26 10.04
C PHE A 3 3.23 -10.32 9.36
N ILE A 4 3.31 -10.27 8.04
CA ILE A 4 4.12 -11.22 7.26
C ILE A 4 5.52 -10.68 7.02
N GLY A 5 5.63 -9.42 6.63
CA GLY A 5 6.92 -8.81 6.32
C GLY A 5 6.77 -7.51 5.55
N GLU A 6 7.90 -7.00 5.08
CA GLU A 6 7.94 -5.78 4.29
C GLU A 6 8.36 -6.08 2.86
N ILE A 7 7.95 -5.20 1.96
CA ILE A 7 8.44 -5.19 0.58
C ILE A 7 9.34 -3.96 0.48
N PRO A 8 10.66 -4.14 0.29
CA PRO A 8 11.58 -3.00 0.27
C PRO A 8 11.26 -2.01 -0.85
N ASN A 9 11.20 -0.74 -0.50
CA ASN A 9 11.01 0.34 -1.48
C ASN A 9 11.48 1.66 -0.87
N GLU A 10 12.13 2.49 -1.68
CA GLU A 10 12.67 3.77 -1.22
C GLU A 10 11.63 4.86 -1.10
N ALA A 11 10.56 4.78 -1.88
CA ALA A 11 9.56 5.85 -1.96
C ALA A 11 8.57 5.83 -0.80
N CYS A 12 8.27 4.65 -0.26
CA CYS A 12 7.31 4.51 0.83
C CYS A 12 7.54 3.20 1.57
N LYS A 13 6.93 3.07 2.73
CA LYS A 13 6.96 1.84 3.50
C LYS A 13 5.85 0.93 2.99
N ILE A 14 6.20 -0.31 2.64
CA ILE A 14 5.24 -1.29 2.16
C ILE A 14 5.24 -2.49 3.11
N SER A 15 4.11 -2.71 3.77
CA SER A 15 3.94 -3.80 4.74
C SER A 15 2.89 -4.79 4.26
N LEU A 16 3.16 -6.06 4.49
CA LEU A 16 2.27 -7.15 4.10
C LEU A 16 1.74 -7.84 5.35
N TYR A 17 0.41 -7.93 5.43
CA TYR A 17 -0.29 -8.58 6.55
C TYR A 17 -1.26 -9.62 6.01
N LYS A 18 -1.69 -10.51 6.91
CA LYS A 18 -2.77 -11.44 6.61
C LYS A 18 -3.77 -11.43 7.77
N TRP A 19 -5.07 -11.39 7.42
CA TRP A 19 -6.15 -11.45 8.38
C TRP A 19 -7.46 -11.79 7.70
N ASN A 20 -8.24 -12.66 8.33
CA ASN A 20 -9.59 -12.98 7.86
C ASN A 20 -9.63 -13.42 6.39
N ASN A 21 -8.72 -14.32 6.01
CA ASN A 21 -8.63 -14.89 4.66
C ASN A 21 -8.29 -13.87 3.57
N LYS A 22 -7.63 -12.77 3.95
CA LYS A 22 -7.20 -11.74 3.01
C LYS A 22 -5.75 -11.33 3.30
N TYR A 23 -5.06 -10.96 2.23
CA TYR A 23 -3.78 -10.27 2.35
C TYR A 23 -4.03 -8.77 2.30
N PHE A 24 -3.31 -8.04 3.14
CA PHE A 24 -3.38 -6.59 3.17
C PHE A 24 -2.01 -6.05 2.78
N VAL A 25 -1.96 -5.26 1.73
CA VAL A 25 -0.74 -4.57 1.32
C VAL A 25 -0.91 -3.11 1.69
N LYS A 26 -0.12 -2.65 2.64
CA LYS A 26 -0.23 -1.32 3.21
C LYS A 26 0.94 -0.46 2.79
N PHE A 27 0.66 0.62 2.09
CA PHE A 27 1.63 1.61 1.66
C PHE A 27 1.51 2.82 2.56
N GLU A 28 2.61 3.24 3.17
CA GLU A 28 2.60 4.33 4.14
C GLU A 28 3.65 5.39 3.84
N THR A 29 3.24 6.65 4.06
CA THR A 29 4.12 7.80 4.21
C THR A 29 3.86 8.34 5.62
N PRO A 30 4.61 9.35 6.09
CA PRO A 30 4.36 9.89 7.44
C PRO A 30 2.93 10.33 7.71
N ASP A 31 2.22 10.84 6.69
CA ASP A 31 0.89 11.40 6.88
C ASP A 31 -0.23 10.64 6.18
N LEU A 32 0.11 9.69 5.31
CA LEU A 32 -0.87 9.07 4.42
C LEU A 32 -0.69 7.56 4.36
N GLU A 33 -1.76 6.89 3.97
CA GLU A 33 -1.77 5.45 3.84
C GLU A 33 -2.69 5.02 2.71
N GLN A 34 -2.27 4.01 1.97
CA GLN A 34 -3.13 3.31 0.99
C GLN A 34 -3.03 1.82 1.29
N THR A 35 -4.18 1.15 1.41
CA THR A 35 -4.21 -0.28 1.73
C THR A 35 -5.04 -1.02 0.69
N PHE A 36 -4.47 -2.10 0.16
CA PHE A 36 -5.15 -3.00 -0.75
C PHE A 36 -5.46 -4.31 -0.04
N LYS A 37 -6.63 -4.85 -0.29
CA LYS A 37 -7.09 -6.12 0.27
C LYS A 37 -7.22 -7.12 -0.86
N ILE A 38 -6.54 -8.26 -0.73
CA ILE A 38 -6.52 -9.30 -1.76
C ILE A 38 -7.01 -10.59 -1.12
N SER A 39 -8.10 -11.16 -1.66
CA SER A 39 -8.62 -12.44 -1.16
C SER A 39 -7.56 -13.52 -1.36
N GLU A 40 -7.35 -14.37 -0.35
CA GLU A 40 -6.43 -15.49 -0.47
C GLU A 40 -6.87 -16.49 -1.52
N MET A 41 -8.14 -16.47 -1.93
CA MET A 41 -8.66 -17.34 -2.99
C MET A 41 -8.22 -16.87 -4.39
N ASP A 42 -7.78 -15.64 -4.53
CA ASP A 42 -7.36 -15.07 -5.82
C ASP A 42 -5.87 -15.23 -6.09
N VAL A 43 -5.13 -15.76 -5.14
CA VAL A 43 -3.67 -15.93 -5.24
C VAL A 43 -3.27 -17.29 -4.69
N VAL A 44 -2.08 -17.77 -5.06
CA VAL A 44 -1.57 -19.03 -4.54
C VAL A 44 -0.97 -18.84 -3.13
N GLY A 45 -0.35 -17.71 -2.89
CA GLY A 45 0.23 -17.39 -1.58
C GLY A 45 0.88 -16.02 -1.57
N GLU A 46 1.66 -15.73 -0.52
CA GLU A 46 2.27 -14.41 -0.38
C GLU A 46 3.25 -14.08 -1.50
N GLY A 47 3.86 -15.09 -2.12
CA GLY A 47 4.77 -14.87 -3.24
C GLY A 47 4.07 -14.20 -4.41
N ASP A 48 2.85 -14.61 -4.71
CA ASP A 48 2.04 -13.98 -5.76
C ASP A 48 1.73 -12.52 -5.42
N VAL A 49 1.42 -12.25 -4.15
CA VAL A 49 1.12 -10.89 -3.70
C VAL A 49 2.36 -10.01 -3.88
N ARG A 50 3.54 -10.52 -3.53
CA ARG A 50 4.80 -9.79 -3.70
C ARG A 50 5.09 -9.51 -5.18
N GLU A 51 4.83 -10.47 -6.05
CA GLU A 51 5.02 -10.33 -7.50
C GLU A 51 4.06 -9.29 -8.12
N MET A 52 2.88 -9.12 -7.55
CA MET A 52 1.92 -8.11 -8.00
C MET A 52 2.43 -6.69 -7.76
N MET A 53 3.31 -6.52 -6.79
CA MET A 53 3.85 -5.21 -6.41
C MET A 53 5.02 -4.84 -7.32
N THR A 54 4.72 -4.68 -8.61
CA THR A 54 5.70 -4.27 -9.62
C THR A 54 6.08 -2.80 -9.45
N ASP A 55 7.19 -2.40 -10.05
CA ASP A 55 7.61 -0.99 -10.06
C ASP A 55 6.52 -0.10 -10.64
N GLU A 56 5.86 -0.54 -11.70
CA GLU A 56 4.76 0.21 -12.32
C GLU A 56 3.61 0.42 -11.33
N PHE A 57 3.21 -0.64 -10.63
CA PHE A 57 2.14 -0.55 -9.63
C PHE A 57 2.52 0.41 -8.50
N ILE A 58 3.73 0.27 -7.99
CA ILE A 58 4.23 1.12 -6.89
C ILE A 58 4.31 2.58 -7.31
N GLN A 59 4.75 2.86 -8.53
CA GLN A 59 4.80 4.23 -9.04
C GLN A 59 3.41 4.88 -9.09
N LYS A 60 2.39 4.11 -9.43
CA LYS A 60 1.01 4.62 -9.43
C LYS A 60 0.52 4.94 -8.01
N VAL A 61 0.90 4.11 -7.06
CA VAL A 61 0.58 4.36 -5.63
C VAL A 61 1.27 5.63 -5.17
N VAL A 62 2.55 5.80 -5.50
CA VAL A 62 3.32 7.00 -5.13
C VAL A 62 2.70 8.25 -5.73
N LYS A 63 2.30 8.18 -6.99
CA LYS A 63 1.64 9.31 -7.64
C LYS A 63 0.32 9.67 -6.95
N ARG A 64 -0.44 8.68 -6.52
CA ARG A 64 -1.67 8.92 -5.77
C ARG A 64 -1.39 9.60 -4.43
N PHE A 65 -0.30 9.24 -3.76
CA PHE A 65 0.11 9.92 -2.54
C PHE A 65 0.35 11.40 -2.76
N GLU A 66 0.93 11.80 -3.89
CA GLU A 66 1.14 13.20 -4.22
C GLU A 66 -0.21 13.94 -4.29
N GLU A 67 -1.19 13.35 -4.95
CA GLU A 67 -2.52 13.92 -5.06
C GLU A 67 -3.22 13.98 -3.71
N MET A 68 -3.12 12.91 -2.92
CA MET A 68 -3.70 12.85 -1.58
C MET A 68 -3.11 13.92 -0.66
N TYR A 69 -1.80 14.08 -0.72
CA TYR A 69 -1.12 15.10 0.10
C TYR A 69 -1.54 16.50 -0.29
N GLU A 70 -1.66 16.76 -1.57
CA GLU A 70 -2.14 18.05 -2.07
C GLU A 70 -3.56 18.35 -1.58
N ASP A 71 -4.44 17.36 -1.67
CA ASP A 71 -5.82 17.49 -1.20
C ASP A 71 -5.88 17.75 0.30
N LEU A 72 -5.09 17.00 1.08
CA LEU A 72 -5.06 17.17 2.52
C LEU A 72 -4.51 18.55 2.91
N SER A 73 -3.45 18.98 2.25
CA SER A 73 -2.85 20.30 2.50
C SER A 73 -3.84 21.43 2.24
N LYS A 74 -4.60 21.33 1.15
CA LYS A 74 -5.62 22.31 0.83
C LYS A 74 -6.76 22.31 1.83
N ALA A 75 -7.15 21.14 2.31
CA ALA A 75 -8.20 21.02 3.32
C ALA A 75 -7.76 21.61 4.67
N MET A 76 -6.49 21.46 5.02
CA MET A 76 -5.95 22.00 6.26
C MET A 76 -5.67 23.50 6.19
N ASN A 77 -5.40 24.03 4.99
CA ASN A 77 -5.05 25.42 4.76
C ASN A 77 -5.89 25.98 3.59
N PRO A 78 -7.19 26.21 3.81
CA PRO A 78 -8.11 26.57 2.73
C PRO A 78 -7.92 27.98 2.15
N TYR A 79 -7.02 28.77 2.74
CA TYR A 79 -6.76 30.16 2.28
C TYR A 79 -5.38 30.32 1.68
#